data_b51df69f21d8bd6c510e05833321559c
#
_entry.id   b51df69f21d8bd6c510e05833321559c
#
_cell.length_a   1.000
_cell.length_b   1.000
_cell.length_c   1.000
_cell.angle_alpha   90.00
_cell.angle_beta   90.00
_cell.angle_gamma   90.00
#
_symmetry.space_group_name_H-M   'P 1'
#
loop_
_entity.id
_entity.type
_entity.pdbx_description
1 polymer ?
#
loop_
_entity_poly.entity_id
_entity_poly.type
_entity_poly.pdbx_seq_one_letter_code
_entity_poly.pdbx_strand_id
1 'polypeptide(L)'
;MVKAFVYILECADGTLYTGWTTDIEERVKTHNSGTGAKYTRSRLPVKLVYSEEVEDRSAALKREAAIKKLTRAKKELLIKSANKENQE
;
A
#
# COMPACT_ATOMS: atom_id res chain seq x y z
N MET A 1 4.96 -13.82 -16.94
CA MET A 1 3.82 -13.09 -16.35
C MET A 1 4.33 -12.17 -15.26
N VAL A 2 3.78 -10.98 -15.21
CA VAL A 2 4.19 -9.97 -14.23
C VAL A 2 3.34 -10.10 -12.99
N LYS A 3 3.97 -10.33 -11.85
CA LYS A 3 3.27 -10.31 -10.59
C LYS A 3 2.92 -8.88 -10.21
N ALA A 4 1.89 -8.72 -9.39
CA ALA A 4 1.47 -7.43 -8.91
C ALA A 4 1.46 -7.42 -7.38
N PHE A 5 1.38 -6.23 -6.82
CA PHE A 5 1.43 -6.05 -5.37
C PHE A 5 0.35 -5.07 -4.95
N VAL A 6 -0.30 -5.35 -3.84
CA VAL A 6 -1.18 -4.41 -3.18
C VAL A 6 -0.41 -3.88 -1.97
N TYR A 7 -0.48 -2.57 -1.71
CA TYR A 7 0.32 -1.96 -0.67
C TYR A 7 -0.47 -0.93 0.10
N ILE A 8 -0.02 -0.65 1.32
CA ILE A 8 -0.54 0.43 2.14
C ILE A 8 0.62 1.34 2.51
N LEU A 9 0.43 2.63 2.30
CA LEU A 9 1.39 3.67 2.68
C LEU A 9 0.83 4.44 3.87
N GLU A 10 1.71 4.76 4.83
CA GLU A 10 1.37 5.69 5.88
C GLU A 10 1.89 7.06 5.49
N CYS A 11 1.01 8.05 5.47
CA CYS A 11 1.34 9.41 5.09
C CYS A 11 1.85 10.21 6.29
N ALA A 12 2.44 11.38 6.02
CA ALA A 12 3.00 12.23 7.07
C ALA A 12 1.96 12.66 8.11
N ASP A 13 0.70 12.79 7.70
CA ASP A 13 -0.39 13.17 8.59
C ASP A 13 -1.03 11.96 9.30
N GLY A 14 -0.44 10.77 9.17
CA GLY A 14 -0.92 9.56 9.83
C GLY A 14 -2.03 8.82 9.10
N THR A 15 -2.49 9.34 7.96
CA THR A 15 -3.52 8.64 7.18
C THR A 15 -2.91 7.48 6.39
N LEU A 16 -3.75 6.53 5.98
CA LEU A 16 -3.33 5.37 5.22
C LEU A 16 -3.85 5.45 3.79
N TYR A 17 -2.98 5.13 2.83
CA TYR A 17 -3.33 5.08 1.42
C TYR A 17 -3.11 3.67 0.88
N THR A 18 -4.09 3.11 0.20
CA THR A 18 -4.03 1.77 -0.40
C THR A 18 -3.95 1.89 -1.91
N GLY A 19 -3.03 1.14 -2.52
CA GLY A 19 -2.87 1.12 -3.97
C GLY A 19 -2.33 -0.22 -4.43
N TRP A 20 -2.08 -0.34 -5.74
CA TRP A 20 -1.43 -1.51 -6.29
C TRP A 20 -0.40 -1.10 -7.33
N THR A 21 0.57 -1.97 -7.57
CA THR A 21 1.64 -1.68 -8.55
C THR A 21 2.33 -2.99 -8.94
N THR A 22 3.09 -2.94 -10.01
CA THR A 22 3.96 -4.05 -10.39
C THR A 22 5.38 -3.85 -9.87
N ASP A 23 5.70 -2.68 -9.32
CA ASP A 23 7.03 -2.36 -8.78
C ASP A 23 6.88 -1.45 -7.56
N ILE A 24 6.96 -2.05 -6.37
CA ILE A 24 6.75 -1.33 -5.10
C ILE A 24 7.80 -0.24 -4.88
N GLU A 25 9.07 -0.56 -5.07
CA GLU A 25 10.15 0.41 -4.82
C GLU A 25 9.99 1.66 -5.68
N GLU A 26 9.76 1.46 -6.96
CA GLU A 26 9.57 2.55 -7.90
C GLU A 26 8.32 3.35 -7.56
N ARG A 27 7.25 2.66 -7.15
CA ARG A 27 5.98 3.33 -6.82
C ARG A 27 6.11 4.20 -5.58
N VAL A 28 6.81 3.72 -4.55
CA VAL A 28 7.05 4.51 -3.35
C VAL A 28 7.87 5.75 -3.67
N LYS A 29 8.89 5.61 -4.50
CA LYS A 29 9.69 6.76 -4.97
C LYS A 29 8.82 7.76 -5.72
N THR A 30 7.94 7.29 -6.58
CA THR A 30 7.03 8.14 -7.34
C THR A 30 6.12 8.94 -6.42
N HIS A 31 5.55 8.27 -5.41
CA HIS A 31 4.72 8.99 -4.42
C HIS A 31 5.53 10.08 -3.71
N ASN A 32 6.73 9.74 -3.24
CA ASN A 32 7.55 10.68 -2.48
C ASN A 32 8.13 11.81 -3.34
N SER A 33 8.16 11.64 -4.66
CA SER A 33 8.58 12.72 -5.57
C SER A 33 7.47 13.74 -5.81
N GLY A 34 6.25 13.48 -5.31
CA GLY A 34 5.11 14.36 -5.50
C GLY A 34 4.36 14.15 -6.80
N THR A 35 4.71 13.11 -7.56
CA THR A 35 4.06 12.80 -8.84
C THR A 35 3.19 11.55 -8.79
N GLY A 36 2.95 11.01 -7.58
CA GLY A 36 2.08 9.87 -7.40
C GLY A 36 0.61 10.26 -7.34
N ALA A 37 -0.16 9.55 -6.51
CA ALA A 37 -1.59 9.80 -6.38
C ALA A 37 -1.86 11.20 -5.80
N LYS A 38 -2.96 11.79 -6.24
CA LYS A 38 -3.38 13.10 -5.74
C LYS A 38 -3.50 13.11 -4.22
N TYR A 39 -4.03 12.03 -3.66
CA TYR A 39 -4.20 11.90 -2.22
C TYR A 39 -2.89 12.05 -1.45
N THR A 40 -1.81 11.46 -1.96
CA THR A 40 -0.52 11.46 -1.27
C THR A 40 0.30 12.72 -1.47
N ARG A 41 0.04 13.49 -2.53
CA ARG A 41 0.85 14.68 -2.88
C ARG A 41 0.96 15.71 -1.78
N SER A 42 -0.11 15.91 -1.02
CA SER A 42 -0.13 16.89 0.07
C SER A 42 0.18 16.29 1.44
N ARG A 43 0.55 15.00 1.46
CA ARG A 43 0.76 14.25 2.70
C ARG A 43 2.12 13.55 2.75
N LEU A 44 3.09 14.10 2.04
CA LEU A 44 4.45 13.56 1.99
C LEU A 44 5.23 13.91 3.26
N PRO A 45 6.21 13.13 3.65
CA PRO A 45 6.60 11.87 3.01
C PRO A 45 5.68 10.71 3.37
N VAL A 46 5.66 9.70 2.51
CA VAL A 46 4.94 8.46 2.77
C VAL A 46 5.92 7.33 3.02
N LYS A 47 5.51 6.33 3.77
CA LYS A 47 6.33 5.14 3.97
C LYS A 47 5.49 3.88 3.77
N LEU A 48 6.12 2.84 3.26
CA LEU A 48 5.48 1.55 3.05
C LEU A 48 5.30 0.85 4.40
N VAL A 49 4.05 0.52 4.74
CA VAL A 49 3.75 -0.19 5.99
C VAL A 49 3.17 -1.58 5.77
N TYR A 50 2.74 -1.87 4.54
CA TYR A 50 2.19 -3.18 4.22
C TYR A 50 2.29 -3.43 2.72
N SER A 51 2.59 -4.67 2.32
CA SER A 51 2.49 -5.07 0.93
C SER A 51 2.18 -6.57 0.87
N GLU A 52 1.50 -6.97 -0.19
CA GLU A 52 1.27 -8.37 -0.47
C GLU A 52 1.38 -8.61 -1.98
N GLU A 53 1.96 -9.73 -2.35
CA GLU A 53 2.10 -10.13 -3.73
C GLU A 53 0.85 -10.88 -4.18
N VAL A 54 0.39 -10.61 -5.39
CA VAL A 54 -0.75 -11.29 -6.00
C VAL A 54 -0.36 -11.75 -7.40
N GLU A 55 -1.16 -12.66 -7.96
CA GLU A 55 -0.79 -13.33 -9.22
C GLU A 55 -0.73 -12.40 -10.43
N ASP A 56 -1.63 -11.43 -10.51
CA ASP A 56 -1.74 -10.56 -11.68
C ASP A 56 -2.48 -9.26 -11.33
N ARG A 57 -2.66 -8.42 -12.34
CA ARG A 57 -3.33 -7.13 -12.18
C ARG A 57 -4.78 -7.27 -11.76
N SER A 58 -5.48 -8.28 -12.29
CA SER A 58 -6.88 -8.51 -11.94
C SER A 58 -7.04 -8.82 -10.46
N ALA A 59 -6.18 -9.70 -9.94
CA ALA A 59 -6.16 -10.02 -8.53
C ALA A 59 -5.81 -8.78 -7.68
N ALA A 60 -4.86 -7.96 -8.16
CA ALA A 60 -4.48 -6.76 -7.46
C ALA A 60 -5.63 -5.76 -7.34
N LEU A 61 -6.36 -5.55 -8.43
CA LEU A 61 -7.51 -4.63 -8.43
C LEU A 61 -8.60 -5.10 -7.46
N LYS A 62 -8.89 -6.38 -7.44
CA LYS A 62 -9.87 -6.95 -6.52
C LYS A 62 -9.44 -6.80 -5.07
N ARG A 63 -8.17 -7.09 -4.79
CA ARG A 63 -7.64 -7.01 -3.44
C ARG A 63 -7.56 -5.56 -2.95
N GLU A 64 -7.13 -4.65 -3.82
CA GLU A 64 -7.11 -3.22 -3.50
C GLU A 64 -8.50 -2.73 -3.09
N ALA A 65 -9.51 -3.08 -3.88
CA ALA A 65 -10.89 -2.69 -3.59
C ALA A 65 -11.36 -3.26 -2.24
N ALA A 66 -11.01 -4.51 -1.95
CA ALA A 66 -11.37 -5.14 -0.69
C ALA A 66 -10.72 -4.43 0.51
N ILE A 67 -9.43 -4.12 0.39
CA ILE A 67 -8.70 -3.44 1.47
C ILE A 67 -9.22 -2.02 1.68
N LYS A 68 -9.52 -1.31 0.60
CA LYS A 68 -10.08 0.05 0.69
C LYS A 68 -11.39 0.11 1.47
N LYS A 69 -12.17 -0.97 1.45
CA LYS A 69 -13.42 -1.05 2.20
C LYS A 69 -13.24 -1.34 3.68
N LEU A 70 -12.05 -1.74 4.10
CA LEU A 70 -11.80 -2.02 5.51
C LEU A 70 -11.78 -0.72 6.32
N THR A 71 -12.20 -0.82 7.58
CA THR A 71 -12.05 0.30 8.52
C THR A 71 -10.56 0.50 8.80
N ARG A 72 -10.20 1.66 9.34
CA ARG A 72 -8.82 1.92 9.73
C ARG A 72 -8.31 0.87 10.72
N ALA A 73 -9.14 0.50 11.69
CA ALA A 73 -8.76 -0.51 12.69
C ALA A 73 -8.39 -1.84 12.03
N LYS A 74 -9.17 -2.27 11.04
CA LYS A 74 -8.90 -3.51 10.32
C LYS A 74 -7.64 -3.42 9.46
N LYS A 75 -7.40 -2.27 8.84
CA LYS A 75 -6.15 -2.04 8.09
C LYS A 75 -4.94 -2.11 9.02
N GLU A 76 -5.05 -1.54 10.23
CA GLU A 76 -3.98 -1.61 11.22
C GLU A 76 -3.71 -3.03 11.67
N LEU A 77 -4.75 -3.85 11.84
CA LEU A 77 -4.58 -5.27 12.15
C LEU A 77 -3.83 -6.01 11.04
N LEU A 78 -4.14 -5.70 9.79
CA LEU A 78 -3.46 -6.29 8.65
C LEU A 78 -1.97 -5.93 8.67
N ILE A 79 -1.66 -4.67 8.92
CA ILE A 79 -0.29 -4.18 9.01
C ILE A 79 0.47 -4.87 10.15
N LYS A 80 -0.16 -4.98 11.31
CA LYS A 80 0.44 -5.64 12.49
C LYS A 80 0.71 -7.13 12.23
N SER A 81 -0.20 -7.82 11.56
CA SER A 81 -0.02 -9.23 11.23
C SER A 81 1.22 -9.44 10.35
N ALA A 82 1.40 -8.59 9.34
CA ALA A 82 2.56 -8.68 8.48
C ALA A 82 3.86 -8.39 9.23
N ASN A 83 3.87 -7.37 10.07
CA ASN A 83 5.06 -7.02 10.85
C ASN A 83 5.41 -8.12 11.86
N LYS A 84 4.41 -8.74 12.45
CA LYS A 84 4.62 -9.81 13.41
C LYS A 84 5.27 -11.02 12.75
N GLU A 85 4.84 -11.37 11.55
CA GLU A 85 5.45 -12.46 10.77
C GLU A 85 6.91 -12.17 10.44
N ASN A 86 7.23 -10.92 10.16
CA ASN A 86 8.57 -10.51 9.79
C ASN A 86 9.54 -10.45 10.96
N GLN A 87 9.06 -10.51 12.18
CA GLN A 87 9.90 -10.42 13.38
C GLN A 87 10.38 -11.78 13.90
N GLU A 88 9.99 -12.84 13.27
CA GLU A 88 10.54 -14.15 13.58
C GLU A 88 11.84 -14.42 12.80
#